data_ad86c545ea5b43736a03482e29c444b0
#
_entry.id   ad86c545ea5b43736a03482e29c444b0
#
_cell.length_a   1.000
_cell.length_b   1.000
_cell.length_c   1.000
_cell.angle_alpha   90.00
_cell.angle_beta   90.00
_cell.angle_gamma   90.00
#
_symmetry.space_group_name_H-M   'P 1'
#
loop_
_entity.id
_entity.type
_entity.pdbx_description
1 polymer ?
#
loop_
_entity_poly.entity_id
_entity_poly.type
_entity_poly.pdbx_seq_one_letter_code
_entity_poly.pdbx_strand_id
1 'polypeptide(L)'
;MKKLLTSFAAFTALTAAASAADLPRRAAPPVFVPVPVFTWTGFYAGFNAGYGFDASSNNQPTVIGVNGASTLVLPGTTQVIAFGNGQNNDGFVGGGQVGYNYQFTPGSGVVVGIEADAQYVDFGRERNRFSATGPLAAQQVFNPAGISGLDYFGTVRGRLGYAFDRVLFYGTGGFAYGSGGGRDFGLPNRSRDEFQTGWAAGGGIEYALPTDSFLNFFRSSAVTLKVEGLYVNLDQGNRNNGAFAINNAGAVITTASPGVVLVSGGTQVRNTEFAVVRAGLNYKFGSY
;
A
#
# COMPACT_ATOMS: atom_id res chain seq x y z
N MET A 1 72.44 -55.31 50.06
CA MET A 1 70.97 -55.55 49.89
C MET A 1 70.12 -54.33 50.15
N LYS A 2 70.44 -53.49 51.16
CA LYS A 2 69.61 -52.25 51.40
C LYS A 2 69.56 -51.23 50.23
N LYS A 3 70.63 -51.06 49.44
CA LYS A 3 70.70 -50.12 48.31
C LYS A 3 69.97 -50.63 47.09
N LEU A 4 69.79 -51.91 46.88
CA LEU A 4 69.03 -52.53 45.82
C LEU A 4 67.51 -52.39 46.06
N LEU A 5 67.08 -52.49 47.30
CA LEU A 5 65.68 -52.31 47.69
C LEU A 5 65.17 -50.85 47.52
N THR A 6 66.03 -49.86 47.79
CA THR A 6 65.70 -48.44 47.60
C THR A 6 65.60 -48.04 46.12
N SER A 7 66.47 -48.66 45.28
CA SER A 7 66.37 -48.39 43.80
C SER A 7 65.14 -49.02 43.20
N PHE A 8 64.69 -50.18 43.67
CA PHE A 8 63.48 -50.81 43.15
C PHE A 8 62.20 -50.07 43.58
N ALA A 9 62.15 -49.56 44.83
CA ALA A 9 61.07 -48.74 45.32
C ALA A 9 60.95 -47.39 44.59
N ALA A 10 62.05 -46.75 44.19
CA ALA A 10 62.10 -45.55 43.45
C ALA A 10 61.56 -45.72 41.96
N PHE A 11 61.90 -46.87 41.37
CA PHE A 11 61.50 -47.21 40.03
C PHE A 11 59.96 -47.49 39.90
N THR A 12 59.43 -48.20 40.90
CA THR A 12 57.96 -48.44 40.97
C THR A 12 57.18 -47.18 41.29
N ALA A 13 57.69 -46.22 42.04
CA ALA A 13 57.07 -44.96 42.29
C ALA A 13 56.99 -44.02 40.98
N LEU A 14 58.06 -44.11 40.18
CA LEU A 14 58.07 -43.37 38.90
C LEU A 14 57.11 -43.97 37.88
N THR A 15 56.91 -45.25 37.82
CA THR A 15 55.97 -45.92 36.92
C THR A 15 54.52 -45.64 37.34
N ALA A 16 54.21 -45.55 38.61
CA ALA A 16 52.90 -45.16 39.11
C ALA A 16 52.57 -43.69 38.83
N ALA A 17 53.56 -42.79 38.85
CA ALA A 17 53.36 -41.40 38.47
C ALA A 17 53.13 -41.23 36.96
N ALA A 18 53.73 -42.05 36.11
CA ALA A 18 53.51 -42.02 34.67
C ALA A 18 52.08 -42.47 34.26
N SER A 19 51.53 -43.48 34.99
CA SER A 19 50.15 -43.93 34.73
C SER A 19 49.06 -42.92 35.17
N ALA A 20 49.39 -42.03 36.12
CA ALA A 20 48.46 -40.97 36.54
C ALA A 20 48.38 -39.81 35.56
N ALA A 21 49.34 -39.68 34.62
CA ALA A 21 49.31 -38.62 33.60
C ALA A 21 48.49 -38.97 32.42
N ASP A 22 48.00 -40.20 32.29
CA ASP A 22 47.22 -40.68 31.15
C ASP A 22 45.70 -40.83 31.47
N LEU A 23 45.22 -40.07 32.45
CA LEU A 23 43.77 -39.97 32.70
C LEU A 23 43.10 -39.35 31.46
N PRO A 24 42.12 -40.04 30.84
CA PRO A 24 41.41 -39.47 29.70
C PRO A 24 40.85 -38.11 30.09
N ARG A 25 41.28 -37.07 29.40
CA ARG A 25 40.67 -35.73 29.54
C ARG A 25 39.19 -35.88 29.29
N ARG A 26 38.39 -35.65 30.33
CA ARG A 26 36.95 -35.53 30.17
C ARG A 26 36.70 -34.56 28.99
N ALA A 27 36.16 -35.08 27.91
CA ALA A 27 35.72 -34.22 26.80
C ALA A 27 34.88 -33.11 27.40
N ALA A 28 35.22 -31.87 27.08
CA ALA A 28 34.41 -30.75 27.49
C ALA A 28 32.95 -31.00 26.99
N PRO A 29 31.94 -30.75 27.83
CA PRO A 29 30.55 -30.89 27.38
C PRO A 29 30.39 -30.17 26.07
N PRO A 30 29.65 -30.74 25.09
CA PRO A 30 29.41 -30.07 23.84
C PRO A 30 28.82 -28.69 24.16
N VAL A 31 29.49 -27.64 23.66
CA VAL A 31 28.97 -26.27 23.76
C VAL A 31 27.72 -26.24 22.90
N PHE A 32 26.59 -26.14 23.56
CA PHE A 32 25.30 -25.95 22.89
C PHE A 32 25.34 -24.55 22.30
N VAL A 33 25.64 -24.41 21.00
CA VAL A 33 25.48 -23.16 20.27
C VAL A 33 23.98 -23.06 19.94
N PRO A 34 23.26 -22.13 20.56
CA PRO A 34 21.83 -21.96 20.22
C PRO A 34 21.73 -21.66 18.73
N VAL A 35 20.93 -22.43 18.03
CA VAL A 35 20.61 -22.14 16.63
C VAL A 35 19.90 -20.77 16.61
N PRO A 36 20.37 -19.77 15.86
CA PRO A 36 19.73 -18.46 15.82
C PRO A 36 18.29 -18.61 15.31
N VAL A 37 17.33 -18.29 16.17
CA VAL A 37 15.91 -18.32 15.84
C VAL A 37 15.56 -17.04 15.08
N PHE A 38 14.89 -17.17 13.96
CA PHE A 38 14.45 -16.02 13.17
C PHE A 38 13.54 -15.10 13.99
N THR A 39 13.73 -13.79 13.87
CA THR A 39 12.87 -12.77 14.47
C THR A 39 12.42 -11.74 13.44
N TRP A 40 11.19 -11.30 13.54
CA TRP A 40 10.63 -10.22 12.72
C TRP A 40 11.06 -8.83 13.19
N THR A 41 11.68 -8.70 14.37
CA THR A 41 12.15 -7.43 14.92
C THR A 41 13.24 -6.81 14.04
N GLY A 42 13.05 -5.57 13.66
CA GLY A 42 14.03 -4.78 12.91
C GLY A 42 13.40 -3.86 11.87
N PHE A 43 14.25 -3.00 11.33
CA PHE A 43 13.89 -2.16 10.18
C PHE A 43 13.86 -2.97 8.90
N TYR A 44 12.99 -2.57 7.99
CA TYR A 44 12.96 -3.11 6.64
C TYR A 44 12.67 -2.01 5.62
N ALA A 45 13.13 -2.23 4.42
CA ALA A 45 12.80 -1.42 3.25
C ALA A 45 12.55 -2.35 2.06
N GLY A 46 11.65 -1.97 1.20
CA GLY A 46 11.27 -2.81 0.09
C GLY A 46 10.51 -2.09 -1.00
N PHE A 47 10.11 -2.86 -1.98
CA PHE A 47 9.26 -2.41 -3.09
C PHE A 47 8.10 -3.37 -3.28
N ASN A 48 7.06 -2.86 -3.88
CA ASN A 48 5.87 -3.64 -4.18
C ASN A 48 5.27 -3.22 -5.52
N ALA A 49 4.50 -4.13 -6.09
CA ALA A 49 3.69 -3.88 -7.28
C ALA A 49 2.39 -4.66 -7.16
N GLY A 50 1.35 -4.15 -7.79
CA GLY A 50 0.03 -4.74 -7.72
C GLY A 50 -0.96 -4.08 -8.66
N TYR A 51 -2.21 -4.33 -8.37
CA TYR A 51 -3.33 -3.81 -9.15
C TYR A 51 -4.40 -3.24 -8.22
N GLY A 52 -4.89 -2.05 -8.55
CA GLY A 52 -5.98 -1.39 -7.89
C GLY A 52 -7.30 -1.70 -8.59
N PHE A 53 -8.36 -1.81 -7.80
CA PHE A 53 -9.74 -2.05 -8.25
C PHE A 53 -10.63 -0.97 -7.68
N ASP A 54 -11.52 -0.42 -8.50
CA ASP A 54 -12.55 0.50 -8.01
C ASP A 54 -13.42 -0.19 -6.95
N ALA A 55 -13.58 0.44 -5.80
CA ALA A 55 -14.42 -0.02 -4.70
C ALA A 55 -15.62 0.91 -4.45
N SER A 56 -15.84 1.88 -5.31
CA SER A 56 -16.94 2.83 -5.16
C SER A 56 -18.30 2.13 -5.34
N SER A 57 -19.15 2.24 -4.34
CA SER A 57 -20.41 1.49 -4.26
C SER A 57 -21.61 2.13 -5.00
N ASN A 58 -21.40 3.25 -5.71
CA ASN A 58 -22.53 4.06 -6.18
C ASN A 58 -22.57 4.22 -7.71
N ASN A 59 -23.41 3.41 -8.34
CA ASN A 59 -23.65 3.39 -9.79
C ASN A 59 -24.88 4.20 -10.25
N GLN A 60 -25.27 5.25 -9.54
CA GLN A 60 -26.40 6.09 -9.96
C GLN A 60 -25.97 7.09 -11.04
N PRO A 61 -26.54 7.03 -12.26
CA PRO A 61 -26.22 8.00 -13.30
C PRO A 61 -26.68 9.41 -12.90
N THR A 62 -25.83 10.40 -13.18
CA THR A 62 -26.21 11.80 -13.01
C THR A 62 -26.97 12.25 -14.24
N VAL A 63 -28.20 12.68 -14.05
CA VAL A 63 -29.09 13.14 -15.13
C VAL A 63 -29.43 14.60 -14.91
N ILE A 64 -29.14 15.43 -15.91
CA ILE A 64 -29.36 16.87 -15.88
C ILE A 64 -30.31 17.25 -17.02
N GLY A 65 -31.41 17.93 -16.68
CA GLY A 65 -32.31 18.58 -17.62
C GLY A 65 -31.88 20.03 -17.90
N VAL A 66 -31.84 20.42 -19.15
CA VAL A 66 -31.51 21.80 -19.59
C VAL A 66 -32.61 22.32 -20.47
N ASN A 67 -33.19 23.48 -20.14
CA ASN A 67 -34.23 24.11 -20.93
C ASN A 67 -33.75 25.42 -21.58
N GLY A 68 -34.57 26.02 -22.43
CA GLY A 68 -34.25 27.21 -23.22
C GLY A 68 -33.93 28.49 -22.44
N ALA A 69 -34.03 28.48 -21.11
CA ALA A 69 -33.50 29.55 -20.26
C ALA A 69 -31.99 29.43 -20.02
N SER A 70 -31.42 28.27 -20.34
CA SER A 70 -29.97 28.04 -20.25
C SER A 70 -29.25 28.52 -21.52
N THR A 71 -28.06 29.07 -21.36
CA THR A 71 -27.17 29.45 -22.47
C THR A 71 -26.55 28.27 -23.22
N LEU A 72 -26.84 27.02 -22.79
CA LEU A 72 -26.37 25.80 -23.46
C LEU A 72 -27.22 25.36 -24.64
N VAL A 73 -28.50 25.72 -24.64
CA VAL A 73 -29.46 25.30 -25.66
C VAL A 73 -30.14 26.49 -26.27
N LEU A 74 -30.72 26.32 -27.48
CA LEU A 74 -31.48 27.38 -28.13
C LEU A 74 -32.77 27.68 -27.35
N PRO A 75 -33.24 28.94 -27.36
CA PRO A 75 -34.52 29.31 -26.77
C PRO A 75 -35.66 28.41 -27.27
N GLY A 76 -36.48 27.93 -26.34
CA GLY A 76 -37.60 27.04 -26.65
C GLY A 76 -37.25 25.54 -26.78
N THR A 77 -35.98 25.16 -26.63
CA THR A 77 -35.56 23.74 -26.66
C THR A 77 -35.33 23.20 -25.26
N THR A 78 -35.45 21.87 -25.11
CA THR A 78 -35.15 21.14 -23.87
C THR A 78 -34.24 19.97 -24.21
N GLN A 79 -33.21 19.74 -23.38
CA GLN A 79 -32.30 18.64 -23.54
C GLN A 79 -32.12 17.91 -22.21
N VAL A 80 -31.82 16.61 -22.28
CA VAL A 80 -31.46 15.78 -21.12
C VAL A 80 -30.10 15.22 -21.37
N ILE A 81 -29.23 15.40 -20.41
CA ILE A 81 -27.87 14.90 -20.43
C ILE A 81 -27.75 13.85 -19.33
N ALA A 82 -27.39 12.61 -19.69
CA ALA A 82 -27.14 11.55 -18.76
C ALA A 82 -25.64 11.21 -18.77
N PHE A 83 -25.02 11.28 -17.62
CA PHE A 83 -23.61 10.88 -17.41
C PHE A 83 -23.60 9.50 -16.79
N GLY A 84 -22.93 8.55 -17.46
CA GLY A 84 -22.67 7.23 -16.88
C GLY A 84 -21.71 7.33 -15.69
N ASN A 85 -21.86 6.47 -14.71
CA ASN A 85 -21.05 6.46 -13.49
C ASN A 85 -19.83 5.53 -13.58
N GLY A 86 -19.34 5.24 -14.75
CA GLY A 86 -18.12 4.43 -14.92
C GLY A 86 -16.88 5.20 -14.46
N GLN A 87 -16.65 5.28 -13.16
CA GLN A 87 -15.33 5.61 -12.64
C GLN A 87 -14.55 4.30 -12.57
N ASN A 88 -13.62 4.07 -13.47
CA ASN A 88 -12.72 2.93 -13.41
C ASN A 88 -11.44 3.37 -12.73
N ASN A 89 -11.39 3.25 -11.41
CA ASN A 89 -10.15 3.40 -10.63
C ASN A 89 -9.33 2.12 -10.65
N ASP A 90 -9.31 1.44 -11.81
CA ASP A 90 -8.61 0.19 -12.02
C ASP A 90 -7.27 0.45 -12.69
N GLY A 91 -6.21 -0.18 -12.21
CA GLY A 91 -4.92 -0.03 -12.86
C GLY A 91 -3.74 -0.49 -12.05
N PHE A 92 -2.57 -0.28 -12.60
CA PHE A 92 -1.31 -0.64 -11.98
C PHE A 92 -1.03 0.25 -10.76
N VAL A 93 -0.49 -0.38 -9.71
CA VAL A 93 0.02 0.28 -8.50
C VAL A 93 1.41 -0.25 -8.22
N GLY A 94 2.38 0.62 -7.99
CA GLY A 94 3.73 0.18 -7.65
C GLY A 94 4.53 1.25 -6.93
N GLY A 95 5.39 0.82 -6.00
CA GLY A 95 6.14 1.78 -5.21
C GLY A 95 7.07 1.17 -4.19
N GLY A 96 7.47 1.99 -3.24
CA GLY A 96 8.37 1.62 -2.16
C GLY A 96 7.73 1.71 -0.79
N GLN A 97 8.30 0.96 0.14
CA GLN A 97 7.85 0.91 1.53
C GLN A 97 9.04 0.81 2.48
N VAL A 98 8.86 1.38 3.66
CA VAL A 98 9.80 1.28 4.78
C VAL A 98 9.01 1.02 6.06
N GLY A 99 9.60 0.30 6.99
CA GLY A 99 8.92 0.04 8.25
C GLY A 99 9.82 -0.53 9.32
N TYR A 100 9.24 -0.70 10.49
CA TYR A 100 9.85 -1.34 11.64
C TYR A 100 8.86 -2.26 12.30
N ASN A 101 9.28 -3.49 12.56
CA ASN A 101 8.52 -4.47 13.34
C ASN A 101 9.21 -4.75 14.67
N TYR A 102 8.42 -5.03 15.68
CA TYR A 102 8.84 -5.56 16.97
C TYR A 102 8.08 -6.83 17.29
N GLN A 103 8.78 -7.93 17.47
CA GLN A 103 8.24 -9.23 17.86
C GLN A 103 8.50 -9.48 19.35
N PHE A 104 7.45 -9.77 20.10
CA PHE A 104 7.58 -9.95 21.56
C PHE A 104 8.30 -11.24 21.94
N THR A 105 8.16 -12.30 21.14
CA THR A 105 8.75 -13.61 21.42
C THR A 105 9.43 -14.12 20.15
N PRO A 106 10.76 -14.40 20.17
CA PRO A 106 11.47 -14.94 19.02
C PRO A 106 10.84 -16.26 18.51
N GLY A 107 10.90 -16.48 17.20
CA GLY A 107 10.26 -17.62 16.53
C GLY A 107 8.78 -17.43 16.30
N SER A 108 7.95 -17.65 17.31
CA SER A 108 6.49 -17.51 17.19
C SER A 108 5.96 -16.55 18.23
N GLY A 109 5.12 -15.61 17.81
CA GLY A 109 4.53 -14.64 18.73
C GLY A 109 3.93 -13.43 18.07
N VAL A 110 3.41 -12.53 18.90
CA VAL A 110 2.80 -11.28 18.46
C VAL A 110 3.86 -10.35 17.89
N VAL A 111 3.53 -9.74 16.76
CA VAL A 111 4.34 -8.72 16.07
C VAL A 111 3.54 -7.44 15.99
N VAL A 112 4.13 -6.34 16.43
CA VAL A 112 3.61 -4.99 16.22
C VAL A 112 4.58 -4.19 15.38
N GLY A 113 4.08 -3.26 14.57
CA GLY A 113 4.96 -2.48 13.71
C GLY A 113 4.29 -1.24 13.16
N ILE A 114 5.11 -0.47 12.48
CA ILE A 114 4.69 0.68 11.68
C ILE A 114 5.27 0.54 10.27
N GLU A 115 4.50 0.94 9.28
CA GLU A 115 4.91 0.93 7.87
C GLU A 115 4.48 2.24 7.21
N ALA A 116 5.38 2.82 6.42
CA ALA A 116 5.08 3.93 5.53
C ALA A 116 5.38 3.52 4.09
N ASP A 117 4.50 3.87 3.18
CA ASP A 117 4.66 3.59 1.76
C ASP A 117 4.28 4.78 0.88
N ALA A 118 4.85 4.79 -0.32
CA ALA A 118 4.49 5.69 -1.40
C ALA A 118 4.37 4.89 -2.69
N GLN A 119 3.26 5.11 -3.40
CA GLN A 119 2.85 4.33 -4.56
C GLN A 119 2.57 5.27 -5.74
N TYR A 120 3.13 4.95 -6.88
CA TYR A 120 2.68 5.44 -8.17
C TYR A 120 1.43 4.66 -8.59
N VAL A 121 0.51 5.35 -9.23
CA VAL A 121 -0.76 4.78 -9.69
C VAL A 121 -0.94 5.12 -11.17
N ASP A 122 -1.27 4.12 -11.95
CA ASP A 122 -1.70 4.29 -13.35
C ASP A 122 -3.12 3.74 -13.50
N PHE A 123 -4.06 4.48 -12.92
CA PHE A 123 -5.48 4.21 -13.12
C PHE A 123 -5.89 4.75 -14.49
N GLY A 124 -6.69 3.97 -15.22
CA GLY A 124 -7.19 4.34 -16.52
C GLY A 124 -7.81 5.74 -16.47
N ARG A 125 -7.18 6.69 -17.15
CA ARG A 125 -7.68 8.08 -17.23
C ARG A 125 -8.84 8.13 -18.20
N GLU A 126 -10.01 7.73 -17.78
CA GLU A 126 -11.21 8.04 -18.54
C GLU A 126 -11.40 9.56 -18.54
N ARG A 127 -11.40 10.11 -19.74
CA ARG A 127 -11.57 11.56 -19.92
C ARG A 127 -12.97 11.93 -19.45
N ASN A 128 -13.07 12.82 -18.47
CA ASN A 128 -14.36 13.38 -18.03
C ASN A 128 -15.03 14.27 -19.10
N ARG A 129 -14.55 14.20 -20.33
CA ARG A 129 -15.07 14.98 -21.44
C ARG A 129 -15.91 14.08 -22.33
N PHE A 130 -17.17 14.42 -22.45
CA PHE A 130 -18.16 13.70 -23.27
C PHE A 130 -18.42 14.42 -24.54
N SER A 131 -18.65 13.68 -25.64
CA SER A 131 -19.16 14.24 -26.89
C SER A 131 -20.67 14.34 -26.76
N ALA A 132 -21.17 15.55 -26.76
CA ALA A 132 -22.62 15.79 -26.84
C ALA A 132 -23.11 15.60 -28.27
N THR A 133 -24.38 15.21 -28.42
CA THR A 133 -25.07 15.09 -29.73
C THR A 133 -26.19 16.09 -29.83
N GLY A 134 -26.67 16.35 -31.07
CA GLY A 134 -27.76 17.28 -31.33
C GLY A 134 -27.40 18.73 -31.00
N PRO A 135 -28.31 19.52 -30.39
CA PRO A 135 -28.09 20.95 -30.10
C PRO A 135 -26.88 21.25 -29.20
N LEU A 136 -26.38 20.27 -28.50
CA LEU A 136 -25.23 20.39 -27.61
C LEU A 136 -23.90 19.94 -28.26
N ALA A 137 -23.90 19.53 -29.52
CA ALA A 137 -22.73 18.95 -30.20
C ALA A 137 -21.48 19.86 -30.20
N ALA A 138 -21.69 21.19 -30.15
CA ALA A 138 -20.60 22.17 -30.07
C ALA A 138 -20.18 22.52 -28.64
N GLN A 139 -20.86 21.98 -27.63
CA GLN A 139 -20.62 22.29 -26.23
C GLN A 139 -19.67 21.29 -25.58
N GLN A 140 -18.88 21.74 -24.61
CA GLN A 140 -18.07 20.86 -23.79
C GLN A 140 -18.89 20.46 -22.55
N VAL A 141 -19.16 19.18 -22.41
CA VAL A 141 -19.88 18.61 -21.26
C VAL A 141 -19.01 17.67 -20.46
N PHE A 142 -19.17 17.69 -19.15
CA PHE A 142 -18.39 16.95 -18.16
C PHE A 142 -19.33 16.34 -17.13
N ASN A 143 -18.95 15.20 -16.56
CA ASN A 143 -19.69 14.65 -15.44
C ASN A 143 -19.49 15.55 -14.21
N PRO A 144 -20.56 16.13 -13.62
CA PRO A 144 -20.43 17.00 -12.46
C PRO A 144 -20.01 16.26 -11.18
N ALA A 145 -20.15 14.94 -11.15
CA ALA A 145 -19.60 14.11 -10.08
C ALA A 145 -18.06 14.00 -10.15
N GLY A 146 -17.46 14.45 -11.24
CA GLY A 146 -16.01 14.42 -11.44
C GLY A 146 -15.45 13.04 -11.75
N ILE A 147 -14.17 13.00 -12.05
CA ILE A 147 -13.37 11.78 -12.11
C ILE A 147 -12.26 11.94 -11.08
N SER A 148 -11.99 10.88 -10.31
CA SER A 148 -10.82 10.87 -9.47
C SER A 148 -9.60 10.55 -10.32
N GLY A 149 -8.77 11.55 -10.60
CA GLY A 149 -7.43 11.33 -11.12
C GLY A 149 -6.49 11.17 -9.93
N LEU A 150 -5.94 9.99 -9.70
CA LEU A 150 -4.92 9.75 -8.70
C LEU A 150 -3.62 9.42 -9.44
N ASP A 151 -2.56 10.19 -9.21
CA ASP A 151 -1.25 9.96 -9.80
C ASP A 151 -0.34 9.22 -8.82
N TYR A 152 -0.49 9.51 -7.53
CA TYR A 152 0.20 8.79 -6.46
C TYR A 152 -0.62 8.81 -5.17
N PHE A 153 -0.40 7.79 -4.35
CA PHE A 153 -0.87 7.78 -2.96
C PHE A 153 0.21 7.21 -2.04
N GLY A 154 0.07 7.48 -0.78
CA GLY A 154 0.92 6.89 0.25
C GLY A 154 0.14 6.63 1.52
N THR A 155 0.71 5.81 2.39
CA THR A 155 0.09 5.49 3.67
C THR A 155 1.11 5.49 4.80
N VAL A 156 0.63 5.80 6.01
CA VAL A 156 1.36 5.56 7.26
C VAL A 156 0.45 4.73 8.15
N ARG A 157 0.85 3.49 8.41
CA ARG A 157 -0.03 2.47 9.02
C ARG A 157 0.61 1.77 10.19
N GLY A 158 -0.19 1.46 11.21
CA GLY A 158 0.15 0.47 12.21
C GLY A 158 -0.05 -0.95 11.67
N ARG A 159 0.75 -1.90 12.12
CA ARG A 159 0.65 -3.34 11.83
C ARG A 159 0.51 -4.10 13.14
N LEU A 160 -0.38 -5.07 13.15
CA LEU A 160 -0.55 -6.02 14.25
C LEU A 160 -0.72 -7.41 13.65
N GLY A 161 0.11 -8.36 14.07
CA GLY A 161 0.09 -9.69 13.53
C GLY A 161 0.59 -10.76 14.49
N TYR A 162 0.61 -11.97 13.98
CA TYR A 162 1.18 -13.12 14.67
C TYR A 162 2.12 -13.87 13.74
N ALA A 163 3.34 -14.08 14.21
CA ALA A 163 4.37 -14.82 13.51
C ALA A 163 4.34 -16.31 13.91
N PHE A 164 4.42 -17.16 12.91
CA PHE A 164 4.68 -18.59 13.03
C PHE A 164 6.04 -18.85 12.37
N ASP A 165 7.10 -18.71 13.14
CA ASP A 165 8.48 -18.76 12.67
C ASP A 165 8.69 -17.79 11.48
N ARG A 166 8.77 -18.27 10.25
CA ARG A 166 9.04 -17.50 9.04
C ARG A 166 7.79 -16.99 8.31
N VAL A 167 6.60 -17.24 8.83
CA VAL A 167 5.33 -16.75 8.26
C VAL A 167 4.70 -15.75 9.22
N LEU A 168 4.37 -14.56 8.73
CA LEU A 168 3.67 -13.53 9.48
C LEU A 168 2.31 -13.25 8.83
N PHE A 169 1.24 -13.42 9.61
CA PHE A 169 -0.10 -12.94 9.27
C PHE A 169 -0.37 -11.63 10.00
N TYR A 170 -0.86 -10.62 9.32
CA TYR A 170 -1.08 -9.33 9.94
C TYR A 170 -2.28 -8.57 9.38
N GLY A 171 -2.89 -7.76 10.26
CA GLY A 171 -3.77 -6.66 9.89
C GLY A 171 -3.03 -5.33 9.95
N THR A 172 -3.49 -4.36 9.19
CA THR A 172 -2.87 -3.03 9.13
C THR A 172 -3.94 -1.96 8.95
N GLY A 173 -3.69 -0.77 9.49
CA GLY A 173 -4.58 0.36 9.34
C GLY A 173 -3.92 1.67 9.74
N GLY A 174 -4.35 2.76 9.11
CA GLY A 174 -3.78 4.07 9.40
C GLY A 174 -4.21 5.15 8.43
N PHE A 175 -3.41 6.18 8.39
CA PHE A 175 -3.59 7.36 7.58
C PHE A 175 -3.19 7.09 6.12
N ALA A 176 -3.98 7.63 5.19
CA ALA A 176 -3.70 7.62 3.76
C ALA A 176 -3.69 9.05 3.21
N TYR A 177 -2.87 9.28 2.22
CA TYR A 177 -2.80 10.54 1.48
C TYR A 177 -2.57 10.27 0.00
N GLY A 178 -2.98 11.19 -0.83
CA GLY A 178 -2.76 11.09 -2.27
C GLY A 178 -2.89 12.43 -2.95
N SER A 179 -2.40 12.50 -4.17
CA SER A 179 -2.59 13.63 -5.04
C SER A 179 -2.75 13.15 -6.48
N GLY A 180 -3.58 13.82 -7.23
CA GLY A 180 -3.83 13.51 -8.61
C GLY A 180 -4.17 14.74 -9.39
N GLY A 181 -3.80 14.71 -10.68
CA GLY A 181 -4.08 15.80 -11.62
C GLY A 181 -5.56 15.92 -11.91
N GLY A 182 -6.23 16.86 -11.24
CA GLY A 182 -7.57 17.32 -11.59
C GLY A 182 -7.62 18.04 -12.95
N ARG A 183 -6.70 17.72 -13.86
CA ARG A 183 -6.53 18.41 -15.15
C ARG A 183 -7.68 18.21 -16.14
N ASP A 184 -8.49 17.19 -15.97
CA ASP A 184 -9.40 16.76 -17.03
C ASP A 184 -10.85 17.21 -16.88
N PHE A 185 -11.14 18.12 -15.96
CA PHE A 185 -12.46 18.73 -15.92
C PHE A 185 -12.71 19.70 -17.09
N GLY A 186 -11.67 19.99 -17.90
CA GLY A 186 -11.78 20.93 -19.03
C GLY A 186 -12.20 22.33 -18.63
N LEU A 187 -12.30 22.62 -17.34
CA LEU A 187 -12.69 23.91 -16.80
C LEU A 187 -11.48 24.85 -16.80
N PRO A 188 -11.56 26.04 -17.41
CA PRO A 188 -10.48 27.00 -17.40
C PRO A 188 -10.09 27.35 -15.95
N ASN A 189 -8.80 27.30 -15.65
CA ASN A 189 -8.19 27.73 -14.38
C ASN A 189 -8.50 26.90 -13.13
N ARG A 190 -8.92 25.63 -13.23
CA ARG A 190 -9.20 24.77 -12.08
C ARG A 190 -8.39 23.47 -12.04
N SER A 191 -7.32 23.37 -12.78
CA SER A 191 -6.37 22.26 -12.65
C SER A 191 -5.35 22.59 -11.57
N ARG A 192 -5.59 22.16 -10.35
CA ARG A 192 -4.59 22.09 -9.31
C ARG A 192 -4.49 20.64 -8.86
N ASP A 193 -3.26 20.17 -8.76
CA ASP A 193 -2.97 18.95 -8.02
C ASP A 193 -3.43 19.20 -6.59
N GLU A 194 -4.50 18.55 -6.16
CA GLU A 194 -5.01 18.73 -4.81
C GLU A 194 -4.63 17.52 -3.98
N PHE A 195 -4.07 17.83 -2.83
CA PHE A 195 -3.71 16.85 -1.82
C PHE A 195 -4.99 16.34 -1.15
N GLN A 196 -5.17 15.03 -1.15
CA GLN A 196 -6.28 14.32 -0.54
C GLN A 196 -5.78 13.57 0.68
N THR A 197 -6.60 13.46 1.70
CA THR A 197 -6.28 12.70 2.91
C THR A 197 -7.41 11.75 3.25
N GLY A 198 -7.09 10.68 3.95
CA GLY A 198 -8.08 9.70 4.33
C GLY A 198 -7.49 8.59 5.18
N TRP A 199 -8.00 7.39 5.00
CA TRP A 199 -7.56 6.23 5.75
C TRP A 199 -7.38 5.01 4.84
N ALA A 200 -6.55 4.08 5.29
CA ALA A 200 -6.38 2.79 4.67
C ALA A 200 -6.44 1.69 5.73
N ALA A 201 -7.03 0.56 5.38
CA ALA A 201 -7.06 -0.64 6.21
C ALA A 201 -6.92 -1.89 5.35
N GLY A 202 -6.34 -2.94 5.92
CA GLY A 202 -6.15 -4.19 5.18
C GLY A 202 -5.41 -5.24 5.96
N GLY A 203 -4.81 -6.18 5.25
CA GLY A 203 -4.03 -7.25 5.85
C GLY A 203 -3.27 -8.03 4.81
N GLY A 204 -2.37 -8.86 5.30
CA GLY A 204 -1.50 -9.63 4.42
C GLY A 204 -0.79 -10.77 5.09
N ILE A 205 -0.04 -11.46 4.26
CA ILE A 205 0.84 -12.57 4.66
C ILE A 205 2.25 -12.22 4.18
N GLU A 206 3.23 -12.43 5.04
CA GLU A 206 4.64 -12.20 4.72
C GLU A 206 5.45 -13.46 5.07
N TYR A 207 6.34 -13.87 4.17
CA TYR A 207 7.18 -15.06 4.32
C TYR A 207 8.66 -14.68 4.26
N ALA A 208 9.42 -15.03 5.30
CA ALA A 208 10.85 -14.80 5.36
C ALA A 208 11.62 -15.91 4.64
N LEU A 209 12.29 -15.54 3.56
CA LEU A 209 13.17 -16.45 2.81
C LEU A 209 14.43 -16.82 3.62
N PRO A 210 15.05 -17.97 3.34
CA PRO A 210 16.38 -18.29 3.85
C PRO A 210 17.40 -17.20 3.48
N THR A 211 18.38 -16.98 4.35
CA THR A 211 19.40 -15.92 4.18
C THR A 211 20.32 -16.14 2.97
N ASP A 212 20.45 -17.37 2.51
CA ASP A 212 21.19 -17.78 1.32
C ASP A 212 20.37 -17.69 0.02
N SER A 213 19.15 -17.14 0.09
CA SER A 213 18.30 -16.94 -1.07
C SER A 213 19.00 -16.06 -2.11
N PHE A 214 18.88 -16.42 -3.40
CA PHE A 214 19.39 -15.64 -4.51
C PHE A 214 18.79 -14.23 -4.61
N LEU A 215 17.64 -13.98 -3.97
CA LEU A 215 17.01 -12.66 -3.88
C LEU A 215 17.68 -11.73 -2.86
N ASN A 216 18.62 -12.22 -2.05
CA ASN A 216 19.31 -11.41 -1.03
C ASN A 216 20.50 -10.63 -1.62
N PHE A 217 20.28 -9.81 -2.64
CA PHE A 217 21.30 -9.01 -3.32
C PHE A 217 22.04 -8.05 -2.39
N PHE A 218 21.35 -7.51 -1.38
CA PHE A 218 21.92 -6.53 -0.46
C PHE A 218 22.54 -7.14 0.80
N ARG A 219 22.64 -8.48 0.86
CA ARG A 219 23.14 -9.20 2.04
C ARG A 219 22.46 -8.72 3.33
N SER A 220 21.16 -8.49 3.25
CA SER A 220 20.34 -8.14 4.40
C SER A 220 20.21 -9.33 5.37
N SER A 221 19.78 -9.08 6.60
CA SER A 221 19.58 -10.15 7.58
C SER A 221 18.48 -11.13 7.19
N ALA A 222 17.48 -10.68 6.42
CA ALA A 222 16.49 -11.52 5.76
C ALA A 222 15.85 -10.80 4.59
N VAL A 223 15.34 -11.57 3.63
CA VAL A 223 14.47 -11.10 2.56
C VAL A 223 13.09 -11.69 2.80
N THR A 224 12.04 -10.87 2.70
CA THR A 224 10.67 -11.35 2.88
C THR A 224 9.84 -11.08 1.62
N LEU A 225 8.97 -12.04 1.29
CA LEU A 225 7.94 -11.90 0.28
C LEU A 225 6.63 -11.57 0.97
N LYS A 226 5.95 -10.53 0.50
CA LYS A 226 4.69 -10.03 1.05
C LYS A 226 3.59 -10.08 0.00
N VAL A 227 2.39 -10.52 0.41
CA VAL A 227 1.14 -10.32 -0.33
C VAL A 227 0.17 -9.59 0.60
N GLU A 228 -0.38 -8.48 0.14
CA GLU A 228 -1.22 -7.60 0.94
C GLU A 228 -2.42 -7.13 0.15
N GLY A 229 -3.60 -7.12 0.79
CA GLY A 229 -4.80 -6.45 0.34
C GLY A 229 -5.06 -5.20 1.16
N LEU A 230 -5.29 -4.07 0.52
CA LEU A 230 -5.61 -2.79 1.15
C LEU A 230 -6.90 -2.23 0.58
N TYR A 231 -7.72 -1.67 1.44
CA TYR A 231 -8.79 -0.75 1.08
C TYR A 231 -8.36 0.67 1.44
N VAL A 232 -8.50 1.59 0.51
CA VAL A 232 -8.11 3.00 0.65
C VAL A 232 -9.31 3.88 0.38
N ASN A 233 -9.55 4.84 1.27
CA ASN A 233 -10.61 5.83 1.15
C ASN A 233 -9.99 7.21 1.35
N LEU A 234 -9.99 8.02 0.29
CA LEU A 234 -9.47 9.39 0.28
C LEU A 234 -10.62 10.38 0.10
N ASP A 235 -10.69 11.36 0.98
CA ASP A 235 -11.67 12.43 0.92
C ASP A 235 -11.25 13.48 -0.12
N GLN A 236 -12.10 13.72 -1.10
CA GLN A 236 -11.83 14.66 -2.17
C GLN A 236 -12.31 16.09 -1.89
N GLY A 237 -13.03 16.32 -0.80
CA GLY A 237 -13.66 17.59 -0.54
C GLY A 237 -14.73 17.98 -1.57
N ASN A 238 -15.32 19.17 -1.45
CA ASN A 238 -16.42 19.65 -2.30
C ASN A 238 -15.87 20.46 -3.49
N ARG A 239 -15.50 19.79 -4.60
CA ARG A 239 -14.69 20.39 -5.67
C ARG A 239 -15.45 21.05 -6.81
N ASN A 240 -16.67 20.61 -7.15
CA ASN A 240 -17.25 20.92 -8.46
C ASN A 240 -18.43 21.85 -8.48
N ASN A 241 -18.94 22.35 -7.39
CA ASN A 241 -20.14 23.23 -7.39
C ASN A 241 -21.21 22.85 -8.43
N GLY A 242 -21.26 21.57 -8.85
CA GLY A 242 -22.17 21.09 -9.89
C GLY A 242 -21.86 21.57 -11.30
N ALA A 243 -20.62 21.99 -11.59
CA ALA A 243 -20.24 22.39 -12.95
C ALA A 243 -20.22 21.17 -13.86
N PHE A 244 -20.94 21.26 -15.03
CA PHE A 244 -21.06 20.16 -15.96
C PHE A 244 -20.87 20.54 -17.42
N ALA A 245 -20.79 21.83 -17.75
CA ALA A 245 -20.62 22.28 -19.13
C ALA A 245 -19.90 23.63 -19.22
N ILE A 246 -19.34 23.89 -20.41
CA ILE A 246 -18.83 25.20 -20.81
C ILE A 246 -19.57 25.57 -22.09
N ASN A 247 -20.16 26.76 -22.14
CA ASN A 247 -20.82 27.26 -23.33
C ASN A 247 -19.79 27.83 -24.33
N ASN A 248 -20.27 28.17 -25.55
CA ASN A 248 -19.44 28.73 -26.62
C ASN A 248 -18.76 30.06 -26.28
N ALA A 249 -19.22 30.75 -25.25
CA ALA A 249 -18.61 32.00 -24.74
C ALA A 249 -17.57 31.74 -23.65
N GLY A 250 -17.28 30.47 -23.32
CA GLY A 250 -16.34 30.07 -22.27
C GLY A 250 -16.90 30.16 -20.85
N ALA A 251 -18.20 30.42 -20.69
CA ALA A 251 -18.81 30.49 -19.36
C ALA A 251 -19.09 29.08 -18.81
N VAL A 252 -18.75 28.86 -17.52
CA VAL A 252 -19.01 27.61 -16.81
C VAL A 252 -20.48 27.55 -16.41
N ILE A 253 -21.16 26.46 -16.80
CA ILE A 253 -22.53 26.15 -16.45
C ILE A 253 -22.56 25.14 -15.33
N THR A 254 -23.34 25.45 -14.30
CA THR A 254 -23.51 24.61 -13.10
C THR A 254 -24.97 24.16 -12.97
N THR A 255 -25.22 23.22 -12.08
CA THR A 255 -26.57 22.78 -11.72
C THR A 255 -27.43 23.90 -11.09
N ALA A 256 -26.83 25.01 -10.65
CA ALA A 256 -27.52 26.20 -10.15
C ALA A 256 -27.71 27.25 -11.21
N SER A 257 -27.24 27.04 -12.45
CA SER A 257 -27.43 28.00 -13.55
C SER A 257 -28.89 28.05 -14.02
N PRO A 258 -29.38 29.21 -14.51
CA PRO A 258 -30.75 29.34 -15.03
C PRO A 258 -31.05 28.27 -16.09
N GLY A 259 -32.23 27.68 -16.03
CA GLY A 259 -32.68 26.66 -16.98
C GLY A 259 -32.03 25.28 -16.80
N VAL A 260 -31.32 25.03 -15.72
CA VAL A 260 -30.71 23.74 -15.41
C VAL A 260 -31.43 23.09 -14.23
N VAL A 261 -31.77 21.81 -14.35
CA VAL A 261 -32.44 21.02 -13.30
C VAL A 261 -31.72 19.70 -13.15
N LEU A 262 -31.27 19.38 -11.94
CA LEU A 262 -30.78 18.06 -11.61
C LEU A 262 -31.95 17.09 -11.46
N VAL A 263 -32.06 16.10 -12.35
CA VAL A 263 -33.14 15.11 -12.37
C VAL A 263 -32.82 13.92 -11.48
N SER A 264 -31.57 13.41 -11.54
CA SER A 264 -31.11 12.33 -10.67
C SER A 264 -29.60 12.38 -10.49
N GLY A 265 -29.12 11.66 -9.46
CA GLY A 265 -27.70 11.61 -9.13
C GLY A 265 -27.27 12.78 -8.25
N GLY A 266 -25.98 12.85 -7.96
CA GLY A 266 -25.35 13.88 -7.12
C GLY A 266 -24.39 14.75 -7.91
N THR A 267 -24.20 15.99 -7.41
CA THR A 267 -23.21 16.94 -7.96
C THR A 267 -21.94 17.01 -7.11
N GLN A 268 -21.92 16.28 -6.01
CA GLN A 268 -20.77 16.25 -5.09
C GLN A 268 -19.77 15.21 -5.57
N VAL A 269 -18.51 15.62 -5.61
CA VAL A 269 -17.39 14.71 -5.76
C VAL A 269 -17.36 13.80 -4.55
N ARG A 270 -17.30 12.52 -4.79
CA ARG A 270 -17.25 11.49 -3.74
C ARG A 270 -15.81 11.18 -3.39
N ASN A 271 -15.66 10.52 -2.24
CA ASN A 271 -14.38 9.96 -1.84
C ASN A 271 -13.82 9.05 -2.94
N THR A 272 -12.49 9.08 -3.10
CA THR A 272 -11.81 8.12 -3.95
C THR A 272 -11.66 6.83 -3.16
N GLU A 273 -12.43 5.82 -3.52
CA GLU A 273 -12.44 4.52 -2.86
C GLU A 273 -11.92 3.45 -3.82
N PHE A 274 -10.88 2.74 -3.39
CA PHE A 274 -10.31 1.65 -4.17
C PHE A 274 -9.70 0.59 -3.28
N ALA A 275 -9.69 -0.65 -3.77
CA ALA A 275 -8.99 -1.76 -3.18
C ALA A 275 -7.71 -2.05 -3.97
N VAL A 276 -6.62 -2.38 -3.29
CA VAL A 276 -5.35 -2.75 -3.92
C VAL A 276 -4.95 -4.14 -3.46
N VAL A 277 -4.58 -5.00 -4.41
CA VAL A 277 -3.88 -6.25 -4.12
C VAL A 277 -2.47 -6.12 -4.66
N ARG A 278 -1.48 -6.28 -3.77
CA ARG A 278 -0.07 -6.08 -4.12
C ARG A 278 0.83 -7.17 -3.57
N ALA A 279 1.89 -7.49 -4.30
CA ALA A 279 2.99 -8.33 -3.87
C ALA A 279 4.24 -7.46 -3.68
N GLY A 280 5.04 -7.77 -2.69
CA GLY A 280 6.23 -6.99 -2.37
C GLY A 280 7.39 -7.84 -1.89
N LEU A 281 8.56 -7.26 -1.98
CA LEU A 281 9.82 -7.82 -1.50
C LEU A 281 10.44 -6.82 -0.52
N ASN A 282 10.71 -7.28 0.71
CA ASN A 282 11.35 -6.47 1.73
C ASN A 282 12.74 -7.02 2.07
N TYR A 283 13.66 -6.12 2.28
CA TYR A 283 14.98 -6.38 2.84
C TYR A 283 14.99 -5.93 4.29
N LYS A 284 15.17 -6.88 5.19
CA LYS A 284 15.21 -6.65 6.64
C LYS A 284 16.64 -6.36 7.08
N PHE A 285 16.82 -5.34 7.88
CA PHE A 285 18.08 -4.93 8.50
C PHE A 285 17.95 -5.04 10.03
N GLY A 286 18.98 -5.55 10.68
CA GLY A 286 19.00 -5.73 12.13
C GLY A 286 19.56 -7.08 12.51
N SER A 287 19.71 -7.33 13.81
CA SER A 287 20.20 -8.63 14.35
C SER A 287 19.16 -9.73 14.17
N TYR A 288 19.68 -10.95 14.03
CA TYR A 288 18.93 -12.20 14.11
C TYR A 288 18.34 -12.38 15.50
#